data_7feafb75ff7c780ba4f1e22e6600b624
#
_entry.id   7feafb75ff7c780ba4f1e22e6600b624
#
_cell.length_a   1.000
_cell.length_b   1.000
_cell.length_c   1.000
_cell.angle_alpha   90.00
_cell.angle_beta   90.00
_cell.angle_gamma   90.00
#
_symmetry.space_group_name_H-M   'P 1'
#
loop_
_entity.id
_entity.type
_entity.pdbx_description
1 polymer ?
#
loop_
_entity_poly.entity_id
_entity_poly.type
_entity_poly.pdbx_seq_one_letter_code
_entity_poly.pdbx_strand_id
1 'polypeptide(L)'
;MTNKNRYNKERDGLQQGIYAVINPFVRLLIRMGVTPNMVTTIGLLGNLAAAVIIAYAGYDAQVNGVPRFDLITWGGAVTIIFSLFDMLDGQVARLGNMVSRFGALYDSVLDRYCELFTLGALSYCLIMNGYIVGALIAFVALVGSIMVSYVRARAEGVGLECKVGFMQRPERVVVTALGCLACGITGLCMPSQSEVAFTILVIAMAVIAVFANLTAFARIDVCRRGLKNQ
;
A
#
# COMPACT_ATOMS: atom_id res chain seq x y z
N MET A 1 -7.78 27.11 -20.65
CA MET A 1 -8.00 25.81 -19.97
C MET A 1 -6.82 25.56 -19.07
N THR A 2 -7.02 25.61 -17.76
CA THR A 2 -5.95 25.49 -16.75
C THR A 2 -5.35 24.09 -16.75
N ASN A 3 -4.03 23.98 -16.50
CA ASN A 3 -3.25 22.73 -16.44
C ASN A 3 -3.90 21.65 -15.56
N LYS A 4 -4.63 22.04 -14.55
CA LYS A 4 -5.40 21.19 -13.61
C LYS A 4 -6.56 20.43 -14.31
N ASN A 5 -7.22 21.04 -15.30
CA ASN A 5 -8.32 20.41 -16.03
C ASN A 5 -7.80 19.36 -17.04
N ARG A 6 -6.62 19.56 -17.61
CA ARG A 6 -5.98 18.60 -18.52
C ARG A 6 -5.53 17.35 -17.77
N TYR A 7 -4.88 17.54 -16.61
CA TYR A 7 -4.43 16.44 -15.74
C TYR A 7 -5.60 15.56 -15.24
N ASN A 8 -6.70 16.19 -14.82
CA ASN A 8 -7.90 15.44 -14.41
C ASN A 8 -8.50 14.63 -15.57
N LYS A 9 -8.56 15.20 -16.78
CA LYS A 9 -9.12 14.53 -17.95
C LYS A 9 -8.26 13.33 -18.43
N GLU A 10 -6.93 13.44 -18.34
CA GLU A 10 -6.01 12.34 -18.67
C GLU A 10 -6.10 11.21 -17.61
N ARG A 11 -6.23 11.54 -16.32
CA ARG A 11 -6.44 10.58 -15.24
C ARG A 11 -7.77 9.86 -15.36
N ASP A 12 -8.84 10.58 -15.69
CA ASP A 12 -10.17 10.01 -15.90
C ASP A 12 -10.20 9.08 -17.13
N GLY A 13 -9.49 9.44 -18.19
CA GLY A 13 -9.33 8.59 -19.40
C GLY A 13 -8.57 7.29 -19.11
N LEU A 14 -7.47 7.36 -18.34
CA LEU A 14 -6.71 6.19 -17.94
C LEU A 14 -7.54 5.26 -17.03
N GLN A 15 -8.26 5.82 -16.07
CA GLN A 15 -9.16 5.05 -15.20
C GLN A 15 -10.27 4.37 -16.00
N GLN A 16 -10.88 5.06 -16.96
CA GLN A 16 -11.91 4.49 -17.85
C GLN A 16 -11.35 3.34 -18.70
N GLY A 17 -10.13 3.46 -19.22
CA GLY A 17 -9.46 2.40 -19.95
C GLY A 17 -9.21 1.15 -19.09
N ILE A 18 -8.71 1.34 -17.87
CA ILE A 18 -8.50 0.24 -16.90
C ILE A 18 -9.84 -0.42 -16.55
N TYR A 19 -10.88 0.37 -16.29
CA TYR A 19 -12.20 -0.17 -15.98
C TYR A 19 -12.84 -0.91 -17.17
N ALA A 20 -12.62 -0.49 -18.40
CA ALA A 20 -13.10 -1.21 -19.58
C ALA A 20 -12.54 -2.64 -19.67
N VAL A 21 -11.26 -2.82 -19.31
CA VAL A 21 -10.60 -4.14 -19.27
C VAL A 21 -11.09 -4.98 -18.09
N ILE A 22 -11.28 -4.37 -16.91
CA ILE A 22 -11.64 -5.07 -15.66
C ILE A 22 -13.13 -5.40 -15.58
N ASN A 23 -14.01 -4.58 -16.16
CA ASN A 23 -15.46 -4.73 -16.03
C ASN A 23 -16.02 -6.10 -16.49
N PRO A 24 -15.54 -6.75 -17.57
CA PRO A 24 -16.00 -8.10 -17.91
C PRO A 24 -15.74 -9.11 -16.80
N PHE A 25 -14.55 -9.05 -16.18
CA PHE A 25 -14.17 -9.90 -15.07
C PHE A 25 -15.02 -9.61 -13.81
N VAL A 26 -15.24 -8.34 -13.50
CA VAL A 26 -16.11 -7.92 -12.39
C VAL A 26 -17.54 -8.43 -12.59
N ARG A 27 -18.09 -8.33 -13.80
CA ARG A 27 -19.44 -8.89 -14.09
C ARG A 27 -19.50 -10.40 -13.90
N LEU A 28 -18.44 -11.12 -14.23
CA LEU A 28 -18.35 -12.55 -13.98
C LEU A 28 -18.38 -12.85 -12.47
N LEU A 29 -17.59 -12.12 -11.67
CA LEU A 29 -17.59 -12.25 -10.21
C LEU A 29 -18.99 -11.99 -9.61
N ILE A 30 -19.66 -10.94 -10.07
CA ILE A 30 -21.05 -10.64 -9.61
C ILE A 30 -22.01 -11.79 -9.97
N ARG A 31 -21.91 -12.35 -11.18
CA ARG A 31 -22.75 -13.51 -11.58
C ARG A 31 -22.47 -14.75 -10.75
N MET A 32 -21.24 -14.90 -10.23
CA MET A 32 -20.87 -15.99 -9.32
C MET A 32 -21.31 -15.74 -7.86
N GLY A 33 -21.99 -14.61 -7.58
CA GLY A 33 -22.45 -14.25 -6.24
C GLY A 33 -21.34 -13.67 -5.33
N VAL A 34 -20.20 -13.25 -5.90
CA VAL A 34 -19.11 -12.67 -5.12
C VAL A 34 -19.50 -11.28 -4.67
N THR A 35 -19.41 -11.03 -3.36
CA THR A 35 -19.69 -9.74 -2.73
C THR A 35 -18.42 -8.86 -2.63
N PRO A 36 -18.55 -7.52 -2.55
CA PRO A 36 -17.42 -6.62 -2.35
C PRO A 36 -16.55 -7.02 -1.14
N ASN A 37 -17.20 -7.31 0.00
CA ASN A 37 -16.49 -7.69 1.22
C ASN A 37 -15.68 -9.00 1.08
N MET A 38 -16.15 -9.95 0.25
CA MET A 38 -15.35 -11.15 -0.07
C MET A 38 -14.08 -10.78 -0.83
N VAL A 39 -14.18 -9.86 -1.80
CA VAL A 39 -13.01 -9.39 -2.58
C VAL A 39 -12.02 -8.69 -1.68
N THR A 40 -12.47 -7.78 -0.81
CA THR A 40 -11.63 -7.10 0.18
C THR A 40 -10.94 -8.10 1.13
N THR A 41 -11.68 -9.12 1.60
CA THR A 41 -11.11 -10.18 2.47
C THR A 41 -10.03 -10.99 1.73
N ILE A 42 -10.26 -11.35 0.47
CA ILE A 42 -9.27 -12.05 -0.35
C ILE A 42 -8.02 -11.17 -0.55
N GLY A 43 -8.21 -9.87 -0.79
CA GLY A 43 -7.13 -8.89 -0.85
C GLY A 43 -6.28 -8.87 0.42
N LEU A 44 -6.92 -8.83 1.60
CA LEU A 44 -6.22 -8.92 2.89
C LEU A 44 -5.44 -10.22 3.04
N LEU A 45 -6.06 -11.37 2.76
CA LEU A 45 -5.39 -12.67 2.90
C LEU A 45 -4.17 -12.80 1.99
N GLY A 46 -4.27 -12.27 0.77
CA GLY A 46 -3.13 -12.24 -0.15
C GLY A 46 -2.01 -11.30 0.30
N ASN A 47 -2.35 -10.11 0.81
CA ASN A 47 -1.35 -9.20 1.40
C ASN A 47 -0.73 -9.78 2.69
N LEU A 48 -1.50 -10.50 3.50
CA LEU A 48 -0.96 -11.23 4.64
C LEU A 48 0.00 -12.35 4.21
N ALA A 49 -0.34 -13.10 3.16
CA ALA A 49 0.57 -14.10 2.59
C ALA A 49 1.87 -13.45 2.08
N ALA A 50 1.79 -12.29 1.40
CA ALA A 50 2.97 -11.52 0.99
C ALA A 50 3.83 -11.12 2.20
N ALA A 51 3.21 -10.62 3.28
CA ALA A 51 3.92 -10.25 4.51
C ALA A 51 4.60 -11.48 5.15
N VAL A 52 3.93 -12.62 5.18
CA VAL A 52 4.52 -13.89 5.69
C VAL A 52 5.72 -14.32 4.84
N ILE A 53 5.63 -14.24 3.50
CA ILE A 53 6.74 -14.56 2.60
C ILE A 53 7.94 -13.65 2.88
N ILE A 54 7.72 -12.33 3.04
CA ILE A 54 8.77 -11.35 3.34
C ILE A 54 9.38 -11.62 4.73
N ALA A 55 8.55 -11.88 5.73
CA ALA A 55 9.03 -12.20 7.08
C ALA A 55 9.83 -13.51 7.10
N TYR A 56 9.36 -14.52 6.38
CA TYR A 56 10.08 -15.78 6.23
C TYR A 56 11.42 -15.60 5.50
N ALA A 57 11.51 -14.69 4.51
CA ALA A 57 12.78 -14.34 3.87
C ALA A 57 13.80 -13.81 4.89
N GLY A 58 13.36 -12.97 5.82
CA GLY A 58 14.21 -12.49 6.91
C GLY A 58 14.63 -13.58 7.88
N TYR A 59 13.68 -14.42 8.31
CA TYR A 59 13.96 -15.54 9.20
C TYR A 59 14.96 -16.52 8.58
N ASP A 60 14.74 -16.94 7.35
CA ASP A 60 15.59 -17.89 6.63
C ASP A 60 17.02 -17.34 6.43
N ALA A 61 17.13 -16.03 6.14
CA ALA A 61 18.42 -15.34 6.03
C ALA A 61 19.20 -15.37 7.37
N GLN A 62 18.52 -15.16 8.50
CA GLN A 62 19.13 -15.24 9.82
C GLN A 62 19.61 -16.66 10.16
N VAL A 63 18.84 -17.69 9.78
CA VAL A 63 19.17 -19.08 10.09
C VAL A 63 20.27 -19.62 9.19
N ASN A 64 20.20 -19.35 7.90
CA ASN A 64 21.10 -19.91 6.87
C ASN A 64 22.25 -18.99 6.50
N GLY A 65 22.27 -17.76 6.97
CA GLY A 65 23.33 -16.78 6.69
C GLY A 65 23.33 -16.22 5.25
N VAL A 66 22.29 -16.50 4.46
CA VAL A 66 22.18 -16.08 3.05
C VAL A 66 20.87 -15.36 2.83
N PRO A 67 20.89 -14.09 2.34
CA PRO A 67 19.67 -13.36 2.03
C PRO A 67 18.81 -14.07 0.96
N ARG A 68 17.50 -14.13 1.19
CA ARG A 68 16.52 -14.75 0.30
C ARG A 68 15.86 -13.72 -0.60
N PHE A 69 16.60 -13.23 -1.57
CA PHE A 69 16.12 -12.24 -2.55
C PHE A 69 14.99 -12.74 -3.43
N ASP A 70 14.95 -14.05 -3.70
CA ASP A 70 13.85 -14.73 -4.38
C ASP A 70 12.52 -14.53 -3.63
N LEU A 71 12.50 -14.75 -2.32
CA LEU A 71 11.30 -14.55 -1.49
C LEU A 71 10.91 -13.08 -1.35
N ILE A 72 11.88 -12.16 -1.27
CA ILE A 72 11.60 -10.72 -1.27
C ILE A 72 10.93 -10.30 -2.58
N THR A 73 11.42 -10.82 -3.72
CA THR A 73 10.80 -10.59 -5.04
C THR A 73 9.38 -11.11 -5.09
N TRP A 74 9.15 -12.35 -4.65
CA TRP A 74 7.80 -12.92 -4.60
C TRP A 74 6.88 -12.16 -3.68
N GLY A 75 7.35 -11.73 -2.51
CA GLY A 75 6.58 -10.89 -1.58
C GLY A 75 6.13 -9.58 -2.24
N GLY A 76 7.01 -8.90 -2.96
CA GLY A 76 6.69 -7.71 -3.74
C GLY A 76 5.67 -7.97 -4.85
N ALA A 77 5.85 -9.03 -5.62
CA ALA A 77 4.93 -9.43 -6.70
C ALA A 77 3.53 -9.75 -6.17
N VAL A 78 3.45 -10.55 -5.11
CA VAL A 78 2.17 -10.90 -4.45
C VAL A 78 1.49 -9.65 -3.89
N THR A 79 2.25 -8.71 -3.29
CA THR A 79 1.70 -7.42 -2.82
C THR A 79 1.04 -6.66 -3.96
N ILE A 80 1.67 -6.55 -5.15
CA ILE A 80 1.06 -5.87 -6.31
C ILE A 80 -0.23 -6.58 -6.73
N ILE A 81 -0.18 -7.89 -6.90
CA ILE A 81 -1.33 -8.69 -7.38
C ILE A 81 -2.54 -8.48 -6.46
N PHE A 82 -2.36 -8.62 -5.14
CA PHE A 82 -3.47 -8.52 -4.21
C PHE A 82 -3.89 -7.10 -3.88
N SER A 83 -3.03 -6.10 -4.10
CA SER A 83 -3.44 -4.69 -4.04
C SER A 83 -4.36 -4.27 -5.19
N LEU A 84 -4.40 -5.02 -6.29
CA LEU A 84 -5.39 -4.81 -7.34
C LEU A 84 -6.80 -5.19 -6.90
N PHE A 85 -6.95 -6.06 -5.89
CA PHE A 85 -8.25 -6.43 -5.34
C PHE A 85 -8.98 -5.25 -4.70
N ASP A 86 -8.25 -4.25 -4.17
CA ASP A 86 -8.84 -3.02 -3.66
C ASP A 86 -9.52 -2.18 -4.76
N MET A 87 -9.06 -2.29 -6.00
CA MET A 87 -9.76 -1.68 -7.13
C MET A 87 -10.98 -2.50 -7.56
N LEU A 88 -10.90 -3.84 -7.41
CA LEU A 88 -11.96 -4.75 -7.81
C LEU A 88 -13.16 -4.68 -6.90
N ASP A 89 -12.99 -4.62 -5.57
CA ASP A 89 -14.09 -4.58 -4.61
C ASP A 89 -14.95 -3.33 -4.79
N GLY A 90 -14.33 -2.16 -5.00
CA GLY A 90 -15.03 -0.93 -5.33
C GLY A 90 -15.80 -1.01 -6.66
N GLN A 91 -15.29 -1.76 -7.66
CA GLN A 91 -16.01 -1.97 -8.92
C GLN A 91 -17.15 -2.98 -8.75
N VAL A 92 -16.95 -4.07 -8.00
CA VAL A 92 -18.00 -5.04 -7.67
C VAL A 92 -19.14 -4.33 -6.91
N ALA A 93 -18.81 -3.45 -5.94
CA ALA A 93 -19.79 -2.66 -5.21
C ALA A 93 -20.61 -1.75 -6.14
N ARG A 94 -19.96 -1.02 -7.04
CA ARG A 94 -20.65 -0.08 -7.96
C ARG A 94 -21.48 -0.79 -9.02
N LEU A 95 -20.92 -1.77 -9.72
CA LEU A 95 -21.60 -2.47 -10.80
C LEU A 95 -22.67 -3.46 -10.29
N GLY A 96 -22.50 -3.97 -9.07
CA GLY A 96 -23.45 -4.88 -8.42
C GLY A 96 -24.54 -4.17 -7.62
N ASN A 97 -24.55 -2.83 -7.55
CA ASN A 97 -25.44 -2.04 -6.66
C ASN A 97 -25.35 -2.50 -5.18
N MET A 98 -24.15 -2.92 -4.74
CA MET A 98 -23.88 -3.43 -3.38
C MET A 98 -23.11 -2.43 -2.52
N VAL A 99 -23.13 -1.14 -2.85
CA VAL A 99 -22.47 -0.09 -2.08
C VAL A 99 -23.10 0.01 -0.70
N SER A 100 -22.30 -0.07 0.36
CA SER A 100 -22.78 0.04 1.75
C SER A 100 -21.81 0.82 2.62
N ARG A 101 -22.33 1.48 3.68
CA ARG A 101 -21.50 2.18 4.66
C ARG A 101 -20.58 1.22 5.42
N PHE A 102 -21.09 0.03 5.73
CA PHE A 102 -20.28 -1.01 6.36
C PHE A 102 -19.15 -1.49 5.45
N GLY A 103 -19.42 -1.71 4.14
CA GLY A 103 -18.39 -2.10 3.17
C GLY A 103 -17.25 -1.08 3.09
N ALA A 104 -17.57 0.22 3.05
CA ALA A 104 -16.57 1.29 3.05
C ALA A 104 -15.74 1.34 4.35
N LEU A 105 -16.36 1.10 5.51
CA LEU A 105 -15.65 0.97 6.79
C LEU A 105 -14.75 -0.27 6.79
N TYR A 106 -15.29 -1.41 6.36
CA TYR A 106 -14.59 -2.70 6.35
C TYR A 106 -13.34 -2.65 5.46
N ASP A 107 -13.47 -2.19 4.22
CA ASP A 107 -12.37 -1.94 3.30
C ASP A 107 -11.31 -1.02 3.94
N SER A 108 -11.76 0.11 4.45
CA SER A 108 -10.88 1.08 5.11
C SER A 108 -10.08 0.47 6.27
N VAL A 109 -10.67 -0.42 7.08
CA VAL A 109 -9.98 -1.07 8.21
C VAL A 109 -8.99 -2.12 7.72
N LEU A 110 -9.42 -3.00 6.79
CA LEU A 110 -8.56 -4.07 6.26
C LEU A 110 -7.34 -3.52 5.51
N ASP A 111 -7.51 -2.38 4.85
CA ASP A 111 -6.41 -1.62 4.25
C ASP A 111 -5.29 -1.29 5.23
N ARG A 112 -5.63 -0.90 6.46
CA ARG A 112 -4.62 -0.58 7.49
C ARG A 112 -3.93 -1.84 7.98
N TYR A 113 -4.66 -2.94 8.10
CA TYR A 113 -4.03 -4.23 8.42
C TYR A 113 -3.04 -4.66 7.34
N CYS A 114 -3.37 -4.51 6.05
CA CYS A 114 -2.44 -4.78 4.95
C CYS A 114 -1.14 -3.96 5.10
N GLU A 115 -1.25 -2.64 5.34
CA GLU A 115 -0.08 -1.78 5.53
C GLU A 115 0.75 -2.17 6.77
N LEU A 116 0.08 -2.46 7.90
CA LEU A 116 0.73 -2.88 9.14
C LEU A 116 1.53 -4.17 8.93
N PHE A 117 0.93 -5.18 8.34
CA PHE A 117 1.58 -6.47 8.10
C PHE A 117 2.73 -6.35 7.11
N THR A 118 2.55 -5.66 5.99
CA THR A 118 3.58 -5.55 4.95
C THR A 118 4.78 -4.74 5.43
N LEU A 119 4.57 -3.53 5.97
CA LEU A 119 5.67 -2.70 6.46
C LEU A 119 6.31 -3.27 7.73
N GLY A 120 5.53 -3.94 8.59
CA GLY A 120 6.03 -4.67 9.75
C GLY A 120 6.93 -5.84 9.34
N ALA A 121 6.51 -6.63 8.35
CA ALA A 121 7.31 -7.72 7.80
C ALA A 121 8.61 -7.24 7.14
N LEU A 122 8.56 -6.11 6.44
CA LEU A 122 9.76 -5.49 5.85
C LEU A 122 10.73 -4.99 6.93
N SER A 123 10.21 -4.33 8.00
CA SER A 123 11.03 -3.93 9.13
C SER A 123 11.71 -5.14 9.77
N TYR A 124 10.97 -6.22 10.01
CA TYR A 124 11.51 -7.48 10.53
C TYR A 124 12.56 -8.08 9.58
N CYS A 125 12.27 -8.18 8.29
CA CYS A 125 13.20 -8.71 7.30
C CYS A 125 14.52 -7.93 7.29
N LEU A 126 14.47 -6.60 7.37
CA LEU A 126 15.65 -5.74 7.45
C LEU A 126 16.46 -5.98 8.73
N ILE A 127 15.81 -6.16 9.90
CA ILE A 127 16.49 -6.51 11.15
C ILE A 127 17.24 -7.83 11.01
N MET A 128 16.57 -8.86 10.49
CA MET A 128 17.14 -10.21 10.36
C MET A 128 18.33 -10.27 9.38
N ASN A 129 18.40 -9.33 8.44
CA ASN A 129 19.54 -9.17 7.52
C ASN A 129 20.58 -8.15 8.03
N GLY A 130 20.50 -7.65 9.27
CA GLY A 130 21.48 -6.76 9.88
C GLY A 130 21.29 -5.26 9.58
N TYR A 131 20.24 -4.87 8.87
CA TYR A 131 19.95 -3.47 8.50
C TYR A 131 19.07 -2.76 9.51
N ILE A 132 19.56 -2.61 10.76
CA ILE A 132 18.79 -2.04 11.89
C ILE A 132 18.30 -0.62 11.58
N VAL A 133 19.14 0.23 11.02
CA VAL A 133 18.75 1.61 10.64
C VAL A 133 17.65 1.58 9.57
N GLY A 134 17.76 0.71 8.58
CA GLY A 134 16.75 0.50 7.56
C GLY A 134 15.41 0.04 8.16
N ALA A 135 15.46 -0.84 9.14
CA ALA A 135 14.28 -1.30 9.86
C ALA A 135 13.59 -0.18 10.66
N LEU A 136 14.35 0.69 11.30
CA LEU A 136 13.81 1.86 11.98
C LEU A 136 13.15 2.83 10.99
N ILE A 137 13.76 3.02 9.81
CA ILE A 137 13.16 3.82 8.74
C ILE A 137 11.84 3.19 8.26
N ALA A 138 11.78 1.87 8.07
CA ALA A 138 10.56 1.15 7.70
C ALA A 138 9.48 1.28 8.79
N PHE A 139 9.86 1.26 10.06
CA PHE A 139 8.95 1.52 11.19
C PHE A 139 8.39 2.95 11.14
N VAL A 140 9.22 3.96 10.88
CA VAL A 140 8.76 5.36 10.72
C VAL A 140 7.84 5.49 9.50
N ALA A 141 8.09 4.76 8.42
CA ALA A 141 7.20 4.67 7.26
C ALA A 141 5.82 4.10 7.64
N LEU A 142 5.81 3.04 8.46
CA LEU A 142 4.58 2.43 8.99
C LEU A 142 3.80 3.44 9.86
N VAL A 143 4.45 4.12 10.78
CA VAL A 143 3.82 5.16 11.61
C VAL A 143 3.19 6.25 10.74
N GLY A 144 3.95 6.80 9.79
CA GLY A 144 3.46 7.82 8.86
C GLY A 144 2.26 7.34 8.04
N SER A 145 2.32 6.11 7.53
CA SER A 145 1.24 5.47 6.75
C SER A 145 -0.08 5.39 7.51
N ILE A 146 -0.01 4.96 8.76
CA ILE A 146 -1.20 4.89 9.64
C ILE A 146 -1.70 6.29 9.97
N MET A 147 -0.80 7.23 10.28
CA MET A 147 -1.17 8.61 10.64
C MET A 147 -1.84 9.36 9.48
N VAL A 148 -1.42 9.16 8.23
CA VAL A 148 -2.13 9.71 7.05
C VAL A 148 -3.60 9.30 7.05
N SER A 149 -3.87 8.02 7.28
CA SER A 149 -5.22 7.46 7.28
C SER A 149 -6.02 7.90 8.51
N TYR A 150 -5.39 7.88 9.69
CA TYR A 150 -5.99 8.27 10.96
C TYR A 150 -6.44 9.73 10.97
N VAL A 151 -5.56 10.66 10.56
CA VAL A 151 -5.89 12.10 10.53
C VAL A 151 -7.07 12.36 9.60
N ARG A 152 -7.15 11.68 8.45
CA ARG A 152 -8.31 11.79 7.55
C ARG A 152 -9.60 11.32 8.22
N ALA A 153 -9.60 10.15 8.83
CA ALA A 153 -10.78 9.60 9.52
C ALA A 153 -11.22 10.50 10.69
N ARG A 154 -10.26 11.08 11.43
CA ARG A 154 -10.56 12.03 12.50
C ARG A 154 -11.13 13.36 11.99
N ALA A 155 -10.61 13.86 10.85
CA ALA A 155 -11.14 15.04 10.19
C ALA A 155 -12.60 14.84 9.77
N GLU A 156 -12.90 13.73 9.11
CA GLU A 156 -14.26 13.35 8.71
C GLU A 156 -15.17 13.22 9.94
N GLY A 157 -14.68 12.69 11.07
CA GLY A 157 -15.40 12.58 12.33
C GLY A 157 -15.72 13.92 13.02
N VAL A 158 -15.05 15.02 12.68
CA VAL A 158 -15.36 16.38 13.14
C VAL A 158 -15.99 17.24 12.04
N GLY A 159 -16.50 16.60 10.97
CA GLY A 159 -17.21 17.27 9.88
C GLY A 159 -16.32 18.02 8.88
N LEU A 160 -15.02 17.73 8.84
CA LEU A 160 -14.10 18.33 7.89
C LEU A 160 -13.71 17.36 6.77
N GLU A 161 -13.66 17.84 5.53
CA GLU A 161 -13.09 17.07 4.41
C GLU A 161 -11.59 17.34 4.29
N CYS A 162 -10.78 16.28 4.43
CA CYS A 162 -9.32 16.36 4.38
C CYS A 162 -8.72 15.32 3.42
N LYS A 163 -8.71 15.65 2.12
CA LYS A 163 -8.16 14.79 1.03
C LYS A 163 -6.82 15.29 0.47
N VAL A 164 -6.11 16.12 1.24
CA VAL A 164 -4.81 16.68 0.81
C VAL A 164 -3.66 15.71 1.04
N GLY A 165 -2.58 15.92 0.30
CA GLY A 165 -1.31 15.22 0.43
C GLY A 165 -0.99 14.33 -0.77
N PHE A 166 0.31 14.21 -1.04
CA PHE A 166 0.84 13.46 -2.19
C PHE A 166 0.91 11.96 -1.91
N MET A 167 1.37 11.55 -0.72
CA MET A 167 1.59 10.14 -0.38
C MET A 167 0.31 9.52 0.20
N GLN A 168 -0.63 9.20 -0.67
CA GLN A 168 -1.83 8.47 -0.32
C GLN A 168 -1.55 6.95 -0.31
N ARG A 169 -2.57 6.09 -0.10
CA ARG A 169 -2.36 4.65 0.01
C ARG A 169 -1.83 3.99 -1.27
N PRO A 170 -2.40 4.27 -2.47
CA PRO A 170 -1.90 3.64 -3.68
C PRO A 170 -0.42 3.90 -3.95
N GLU A 171 0.04 5.15 -3.72
CA GLU A 171 1.43 5.53 -3.91
C GLU A 171 2.36 4.75 -2.95
N ARG A 172 1.95 4.59 -1.68
CA ARG A 172 2.74 3.83 -0.69
C ARG A 172 2.85 2.35 -1.06
N VAL A 173 1.74 1.74 -1.47
CA VAL A 173 1.72 0.33 -1.91
C VAL A 173 2.63 0.13 -3.11
N VAL A 174 2.55 1.01 -4.12
CA VAL A 174 3.40 0.94 -5.32
C VAL A 174 4.88 1.10 -4.96
N VAL A 175 5.24 2.08 -4.13
CA VAL A 175 6.64 2.29 -3.70
C VAL A 175 7.15 1.08 -2.91
N THR A 176 6.35 0.52 -2.00
CA THR A 176 6.71 -0.68 -1.24
C THR A 176 6.97 -1.87 -2.16
N ALA A 177 6.04 -2.15 -3.05
CA ALA A 177 6.14 -3.31 -3.94
C ALA A 177 7.28 -3.17 -4.95
N LEU A 178 7.46 -1.98 -5.55
CA LEU A 178 8.61 -1.71 -6.44
C LEU A 178 9.93 -1.76 -5.69
N GLY A 179 9.98 -1.30 -4.44
CA GLY A 179 11.15 -1.43 -3.57
C GLY A 179 11.53 -2.89 -3.32
N CYS A 180 10.54 -3.76 -3.02
CA CYS A 180 10.76 -5.20 -2.86
C CYS A 180 11.23 -5.86 -4.15
N LEU A 181 10.58 -5.57 -5.29
CA LEU A 181 10.97 -6.12 -6.59
C LEU A 181 12.39 -5.68 -6.98
N ALA A 182 12.68 -4.38 -6.87
CA ALA A 182 14.00 -3.86 -7.22
C ALA A 182 15.09 -4.44 -6.31
N CYS A 183 14.86 -4.53 -4.99
CA CYS A 183 15.76 -5.19 -4.05
C CYS A 183 15.98 -6.65 -4.44
N GLY A 184 14.90 -7.40 -4.61
CA GLY A 184 14.98 -8.83 -4.89
C GLY A 184 15.66 -9.13 -6.23
N ILE A 185 15.28 -8.44 -7.31
CA ILE A 185 15.90 -8.62 -8.64
C ILE A 185 17.39 -8.23 -8.60
N THR A 186 17.73 -7.10 -7.97
CA THR A 186 19.16 -6.68 -7.86
C THR A 186 19.97 -7.72 -7.09
N GLY A 187 19.44 -8.23 -5.96
CA GLY A 187 20.14 -9.26 -5.18
C GLY A 187 20.28 -10.60 -5.91
N LEU A 188 19.31 -10.98 -6.75
CA LEU A 188 19.40 -12.17 -7.60
C LEU A 188 20.41 -11.99 -8.75
N CYS A 189 20.47 -10.79 -9.36
CA CYS A 189 21.41 -10.50 -10.45
C CYS A 189 22.84 -10.27 -9.96
N MET A 190 23.01 -9.75 -8.74
CA MET A 190 24.31 -9.37 -8.16
C MET A 190 24.45 -9.94 -6.72
N PRO A 191 24.56 -11.28 -6.55
CA PRO A 191 24.61 -11.88 -5.20
C PRO A 191 25.77 -11.39 -4.32
N SER A 192 26.88 -10.98 -4.95
CA SER A 192 28.05 -10.42 -4.24
C SER A 192 27.84 -8.99 -3.73
N GLN A 193 26.78 -8.30 -4.15
CA GLN A 193 26.45 -6.92 -3.80
C GLN A 193 25.11 -6.82 -3.06
N SER A 194 24.91 -7.68 -2.06
CA SER A 194 23.68 -7.69 -1.25
C SER A 194 23.39 -6.34 -0.58
N GLU A 195 24.44 -5.58 -0.24
CA GLU A 195 24.32 -4.23 0.33
C GLU A 195 23.59 -3.26 -0.60
N VAL A 196 23.87 -3.32 -1.92
CA VAL A 196 23.18 -2.48 -2.92
C VAL A 196 21.70 -2.82 -2.98
N ALA A 197 21.36 -4.11 -2.97
CA ALA A 197 19.98 -4.56 -3.00
C ALA A 197 19.19 -4.05 -1.78
N PHE A 198 19.71 -4.23 -0.57
CA PHE A 198 19.05 -3.73 0.64
C PHE A 198 19.03 -2.20 0.72
N THR A 199 20.04 -1.51 0.20
CA THR A 199 20.05 -0.03 0.11
C THR A 199 18.86 0.47 -0.72
N ILE A 200 18.54 -0.17 -1.84
CA ILE A 200 17.37 0.16 -2.67
C ILE A 200 16.08 0.03 -1.85
N LEU A 201 15.93 -1.04 -1.08
CA LEU A 201 14.76 -1.24 -0.22
C LEU A 201 14.68 -0.17 0.87
N VAL A 202 15.79 0.14 1.53
CA VAL A 202 15.86 1.19 2.56
C VAL A 202 15.52 2.56 1.98
N ILE A 203 15.97 2.88 0.76
CA ILE A 203 15.60 4.13 0.08
C ILE A 203 14.09 4.17 -0.17
N ALA A 204 13.48 3.08 -0.65
CA ALA A 204 12.03 3.02 -0.84
C ALA A 204 11.28 3.26 0.49
N MET A 205 11.73 2.65 1.59
CA MET A 205 11.15 2.88 2.91
C MET A 205 11.36 4.33 3.40
N ALA A 206 12.52 4.94 3.12
CA ALA A 206 12.81 6.33 3.46
C ALA A 206 11.90 7.31 2.71
N VAL A 207 11.63 7.06 1.43
CA VAL A 207 10.67 7.83 0.64
C VAL A 207 9.29 7.80 1.30
N ILE A 208 8.80 6.62 1.69
CA ILE A 208 7.51 6.51 2.38
C ILE A 208 7.57 7.20 3.74
N ALA A 209 8.63 6.98 4.53
CA ALA A 209 8.78 7.57 5.85
C ALA A 209 8.70 9.10 5.82
N VAL A 210 9.39 9.73 4.86
CA VAL A 210 9.39 11.19 4.73
C VAL A 210 8.02 11.69 4.23
N PHE A 211 7.57 11.20 3.08
CA PHE A 211 6.41 11.77 2.41
C PHE A 211 5.07 11.41 3.08
N ALA A 212 4.95 10.25 3.73
CA ALA A 212 3.76 9.92 4.50
C ALA A 212 3.64 10.82 5.74
N ASN A 213 4.72 11.02 6.49
CA ASN A 213 4.69 11.91 7.65
C ASN A 213 4.44 13.38 7.24
N LEU A 214 5.07 13.88 6.18
CA LEU A 214 4.77 15.20 5.63
C LEU A 214 3.29 15.33 5.23
N THR A 215 2.72 14.29 4.62
CA THR A 215 1.29 14.25 4.27
C THR A 215 0.40 14.29 5.52
N ALA A 216 0.75 13.55 6.57
CA ALA A 216 0.00 13.54 7.82
C ALA A 216 0.02 14.93 8.49
N PHE A 217 1.19 15.59 8.57
CA PHE A 217 1.30 16.95 9.11
C PHE A 217 0.56 18.00 8.26
N ALA A 218 0.63 17.89 6.92
CA ALA A 218 -0.13 18.77 6.03
C ALA A 218 -1.65 18.63 6.27
N ARG A 219 -2.15 17.42 6.51
CA ARG A 219 -3.54 17.17 6.87
C ARG A 219 -3.92 17.82 8.20
N ILE A 220 -3.06 17.74 9.22
CA ILE A 220 -3.27 18.39 10.51
C ILE A 220 -3.38 19.92 10.33
N ASP A 221 -2.51 20.53 9.52
CA ASP A 221 -2.55 21.98 9.27
C ASP A 221 -3.84 22.41 8.56
N VAL A 222 -4.30 21.64 7.57
CA VAL A 222 -5.58 21.89 6.89
C VAL A 222 -6.75 21.80 7.89
N CYS A 223 -6.78 20.77 8.74
CA CYS A 223 -7.80 20.64 9.78
C CYS A 223 -7.76 21.80 10.77
N ARG A 224 -6.56 22.23 11.20
CA ARG A 224 -6.38 23.38 12.08
C ARG A 224 -6.98 24.66 11.48
N ARG A 225 -6.75 24.90 10.17
CA ARG A 225 -7.31 26.07 9.48
C ARG A 225 -8.83 25.96 9.32
N GLY A 226 -9.35 24.76 8.99
CA GLY A 226 -10.78 24.53 8.84
C GLY A 226 -11.57 24.75 10.13
N LEU A 227 -11.03 24.31 11.28
CA LEU A 227 -11.67 24.49 12.59
C LEU A 227 -11.59 25.92 13.14
N LYS A 228 -10.63 26.74 12.68
CA LYS A 228 -10.56 28.16 13.08
C LYS A 228 -11.59 29.03 12.36
N ASN A 229 -12.12 28.58 11.26
CA ASN A 229 -13.07 29.32 10.41
C ASN A 229 -14.53 28.87 10.63
N GLN A 230 -14.77 27.95 11.58
CA GLN A 230 -16.08 27.58 12.13
C GLN A 230 -16.34 28.31 13.42
#